data_3e9392c4f01548dd6428803bebf846c3
#
_entry.id   3e9392c4f01548dd6428803bebf846c3
#
_cell.length_a   1.000
_cell.length_b   1.000
_cell.length_c   1.000
_cell.angle_alpha   90.00
_cell.angle_beta   90.00
_cell.angle_gamma   90.00
#
_symmetry.space_group_name_H-M   'P 1'
#
loop_
_entity.id
_entity.type
_entity.pdbx_description
1 polymer ?
#
loop_
_entity_poly.entity_id
_entity_poly.type
_entity_poly.pdbx_seq_one_letter_code
_entity_poly.pdbx_strand_id
1 'polypeptide(L)'
;KYDINWNIFQEYHHLSTPMVSSEEKEEEQYRQDQIQLLSSFWDSQIILTTFVSLLETISDSRQSIKLASLARSIIIIDEVQSVDAGLYEYVKWFILHLTKYLGSYVIISSATMPDCFRGDEFISLIGDQNAIDEPFRKLNRYKIYKPIECNFDQFTSYVMQFIKKQP
;
A
#
# COMPACT_ATOMS: atom_id res chain seq x y z
N LYS A 1 7.63 -25.67 -0.12
CA LYS A 1 7.52 -25.01 -1.45
C LYS A 1 6.06 -25.05 -1.82
N TYR A 2 5.38 -23.93 -1.81
CA TYR A 2 4.02 -23.85 -2.32
C TYR A 2 4.14 -23.62 -3.83
N ASP A 3 3.54 -24.51 -4.63
CA ASP A 3 3.40 -24.29 -6.07
C ASP A 3 2.40 -23.13 -6.26
N ILE A 4 2.93 -21.96 -6.56
CA ILE A 4 2.12 -20.79 -6.84
C ILE A 4 1.53 -21.00 -8.25
N ASN A 5 0.22 -21.18 -8.31
CA ASN A 5 -0.49 -21.23 -9.57
C ASN A 5 -0.58 -19.78 -10.12
N TRP A 6 0.19 -19.46 -11.13
CA TRP A 6 0.29 -18.13 -11.72
C TRP A 6 -1.05 -17.59 -12.27
N ASN A 7 -2.01 -18.47 -12.56
CA ASN A 7 -3.36 -18.05 -12.94
C ASN A 7 -4.17 -17.48 -11.77
N ILE A 8 -3.72 -17.72 -10.53
CA ILE A 8 -4.40 -17.25 -9.32
C ILE A 8 -3.71 -16.00 -8.76
N PHE A 9 -2.38 -15.96 -8.78
CA PHE A 9 -1.59 -14.90 -8.16
C PHE A 9 -0.65 -14.25 -9.16
N GLN A 10 -0.66 -12.93 -9.18
CA GLN A 10 0.22 -12.10 -10.00
C GLN A 10 0.86 -11.01 -9.15
N GLU A 11 2.18 -10.89 -9.23
CA GLU A 11 2.93 -9.76 -8.71
C GLU A 11 3.22 -8.79 -9.87
N TYR A 12 2.82 -7.54 -9.71
CA TYR A 12 2.99 -6.50 -10.70
C TYR A 12 3.58 -5.23 -10.08
N HIS A 13 4.82 -4.93 -10.44
CA HIS A 13 5.45 -3.64 -10.16
C HIS A 13 6.41 -3.30 -11.32
N HIS A 14 6.75 -2.04 -11.47
CA HIS A 14 7.56 -1.53 -12.59
C HIS A 14 8.99 -2.13 -12.68
N LEU A 15 9.45 -2.83 -11.64
CA LEU A 15 10.74 -3.53 -11.59
C LEU A 15 10.61 -5.06 -11.71
N SER A 16 9.40 -5.61 -11.84
CA SER A 16 9.22 -7.03 -12.01
C SER A 16 9.69 -7.45 -13.40
N THR A 17 10.93 -7.92 -13.47
CA THR A 17 11.46 -8.62 -14.65
C THR A 17 11.28 -10.12 -14.39
N PRO A 18 10.60 -10.89 -15.26
CA PRO A 18 10.55 -12.34 -15.12
C PRO A 18 11.97 -12.89 -15.12
N MET A 19 12.37 -13.60 -14.06
CA MET A 19 13.65 -14.31 -14.06
C MET A 19 13.53 -15.57 -14.91
N VAL A 20 14.31 -15.63 -15.97
CA VAL A 20 14.39 -16.81 -16.85
C VAL A 20 15.81 -17.31 -16.98
N SER A 21 15.95 -18.62 -16.85
CA SER A 21 17.18 -19.37 -17.08
C SER A 21 17.32 -19.71 -18.58
N SER A 22 18.53 -19.66 -19.08
CA SER A 22 18.97 -19.44 -20.46
C SER A 22 19.15 -20.68 -21.35
N GLU A 23 18.26 -21.67 -21.43
CA GLU A 23 18.58 -22.82 -22.28
C GLU A 23 17.51 -23.31 -23.28
N GLU A 24 16.31 -22.72 -23.37
CA GLU A 24 15.29 -23.09 -24.40
C GLU A 24 14.70 -21.82 -25.06
N LYS A 25 15.36 -21.32 -26.08
CA LYS A 25 15.25 -19.91 -26.49
C LYS A 25 13.97 -19.50 -27.26
N GLU A 26 13.25 -20.33 -27.93
CA GLU A 26 12.11 -19.92 -28.75
C GLU A 26 10.74 -20.19 -28.10
N GLU A 27 10.51 -21.35 -27.52
CA GLU A 27 9.27 -21.63 -26.78
C GLU A 27 9.18 -20.82 -25.48
N GLU A 28 10.32 -20.54 -24.87
CA GLU A 28 10.41 -19.76 -23.65
C GLU A 28 10.21 -18.27 -23.90
N GLN A 29 10.69 -17.75 -25.03
CA GLN A 29 10.42 -16.38 -25.49
C GLN A 29 8.93 -16.17 -25.74
N TYR A 30 8.27 -17.09 -26.43
CA TYR A 30 6.83 -17.02 -26.68
C TYR A 30 6.02 -17.09 -25.37
N ARG A 31 6.44 -17.93 -24.44
CA ARG A 31 5.84 -18.05 -23.11
C ARG A 31 6.03 -16.78 -22.27
N GLN A 32 7.20 -16.17 -22.36
CA GLN A 32 7.50 -14.88 -21.70
C GLN A 32 6.66 -13.73 -22.26
N ASP A 33 6.55 -13.65 -23.56
CA ASP A 33 5.75 -12.63 -24.23
C ASP A 33 4.26 -12.78 -23.85
N GLN A 34 3.76 -14.02 -23.71
CA GLN A 34 2.41 -14.29 -23.21
C GLN A 34 2.25 -13.88 -21.74
N ILE A 35 3.20 -14.24 -20.86
CA ILE A 35 3.16 -13.87 -19.44
C ILE A 35 3.22 -12.35 -19.30
N GLN A 36 4.07 -11.67 -20.06
CA GLN A 36 4.18 -10.22 -20.06
C GLN A 36 2.90 -9.56 -20.59
N LEU A 37 2.28 -10.13 -21.62
CA LEU A 37 1.01 -9.67 -22.14
C LEU A 37 -0.11 -9.84 -21.09
N LEU A 38 -0.25 -11.02 -20.51
CA LEU A 38 -1.25 -11.31 -19.48
C LEU A 38 -1.04 -10.47 -18.21
N SER A 39 0.21 -10.26 -17.80
CA SER A 39 0.52 -9.40 -16.67
C SER A 39 0.11 -7.95 -16.89
N SER A 40 0.09 -7.51 -18.16
CA SER A 40 -0.36 -6.15 -18.49
C SER A 40 -1.87 -5.95 -18.34
N PHE A 41 -2.66 -7.02 -18.28
CA PHE A 41 -4.13 -6.95 -18.18
C PHE A 41 -4.69 -7.11 -16.75
N TRP A 42 -3.86 -7.49 -15.78
CA TRP A 42 -4.34 -7.80 -14.43
C TRP A 42 -5.45 -8.86 -14.40
N ASP A 43 -5.24 -9.95 -15.12
CA ASP A 43 -6.24 -11.02 -15.32
C ASP A 43 -6.19 -12.14 -14.25
N SER A 44 -5.37 -11.98 -13.22
CA SER A 44 -5.26 -12.94 -12.13
C SER A 44 -6.30 -12.68 -11.03
N GLN A 45 -6.67 -13.73 -10.30
CA GLN A 45 -7.63 -13.61 -9.19
C GLN A 45 -7.08 -12.79 -8.02
N ILE A 46 -5.77 -12.86 -7.78
CA ILE A 46 -5.07 -12.10 -6.74
C ILE A 46 -3.92 -11.35 -7.40
N ILE A 47 -3.91 -10.04 -7.23
CA ILE A 47 -2.88 -9.16 -7.81
C ILE A 47 -2.21 -8.41 -6.66
N LEU A 48 -0.91 -8.60 -6.51
CA LEU A 48 -0.08 -7.79 -5.62
C LEU A 48 0.61 -6.70 -6.46
N THR A 49 0.35 -5.45 -6.12
CA THR A 49 0.89 -4.32 -6.87
C THR A 49 1.29 -3.17 -5.96
N THR A 50 2.02 -2.21 -6.49
CA THR A 50 2.33 -0.99 -5.76
C THR A 50 1.19 0.01 -5.86
N PHE A 51 1.08 0.90 -4.87
CA PHE A 51 0.10 1.99 -4.90
C PHE A 51 0.28 2.90 -6.13
N VAL A 52 1.53 3.16 -6.53
CA VAL A 52 1.83 3.95 -7.74
C VAL A 52 1.24 3.29 -8.98
N SER A 53 1.49 1.98 -9.16
CA SER A 53 0.94 1.24 -10.31
C SER A 53 -0.59 1.21 -10.32
N LEU A 54 -1.23 1.19 -9.15
CA LEU A 54 -2.68 1.33 -9.04
C LEU A 54 -3.16 2.70 -9.53
N LEU A 55 -2.51 3.79 -9.12
CA LEU A 55 -2.86 5.14 -9.57
C LEU A 55 -2.60 5.35 -11.07
N GLU A 56 -1.56 4.76 -11.62
CA GLU A 56 -1.24 4.84 -13.04
C GLU A 56 -2.33 4.24 -13.93
N THR A 57 -3.11 3.27 -13.43
CA THR A 57 -4.22 2.67 -14.19
C THR A 57 -5.28 3.69 -14.61
N ILE A 58 -5.35 4.82 -13.90
CA ILE A 58 -6.33 5.88 -14.17
C ILE A 58 -5.68 7.05 -14.88
N SER A 59 -4.43 7.35 -14.51
CA SER A 59 -3.73 8.53 -15.02
C SER A 59 -3.19 8.32 -16.44
N ASP A 60 -2.92 7.07 -16.83
CA ASP A 60 -2.41 6.72 -18.17
C ASP A 60 -3.47 5.96 -18.95
N SER A 61 -3.91 6.55 -20.06
CA SER A 61 -4.89 5.92 -20.97
C SER A 61 -4.44 4.55 -21.52
N ARG A 62 -3.13 4.30 -21.61
CA ARG A 62 -2.57 3.00 -22.01
C ARG A 62 -2.78 1.92 -20.95
N GLN A 63 -2.95 2.32 -19.70
CA GLN A 63 -3.20 1.43 -18.57
C GLN A 63 -4.70 1.22 -18.30
N SER A 64 -5.57 1.93 -19.02
CA SER A 64 -7.03 1.92 -18.77
C SER A 64 -7.67 0.54 -18.91
N ILE A 65 -7.04 -0.38 -19.62
CA ILE A 65 -7.50 -1.77 -19.74
C ILE A 65 -7.55 -2.47 -18.36
N LYS A 66 -6.65 -2.10 -17.43
CA LYS A 66 -6.62 -2.62 -16.07
C LYS A 66 -7.80 -2.15 -15.22
N LEU A 67 -8.46 -1.04 -15.60
CA LEU A 67 -9.66 -0.57 -14.89
C LEU A 67 -10.79 -1.60 -14.93
N ALA A 68 -10.88 -2.39 -15.99
CA ALA A 68 -11.87 -3.46 -16.08
C ALA A 68 -11.67 -4.51 -14.98
N SER A 69 -10.43 -4.83 -14.65
CA SER A 69 -10.06 -5.78 -13.59
C SER A 69 -10.33 -5.24 -12.18
N LEU A 70 -10.39 -3.92 -12.04
CA LEU A 70 -10.77 -3.30 -10.76
C LEU A 70 -12.28 -3.35 -10.51
N ALA A 71 -13.10 -3.55 -11.54
CA ALA A 71 -14.55 -3.61 -11.37
C ALA A 71 -14.95 -4.83 -10.52
N ARG A 72 -15.79 -4.58 -9.49
CA ARG A 72 -16.30 -5.62 -8.57
C ARG A 72 -15.19 -6.38 -7.82
N SER A 73 -14.04 -5.78 -7.66
CA SER A 73 -12.89 -6.34 -6.95
C SER A 73 -12.89 -5.93 -5.46
N ILE A 74 -12.08 -6.61 -4.67
CA ILE A 74 -11.71 -6.20 -3.32
C ILE A 74 -10.30 -5.64 -3.39
N ILE A 75 -10.15 -4.36 -3.07
CA ILE A 75 -8.88 -3.64 -3.14
C ILE A 75 -8.43 -3.36 -1.71
N ILE A 76 -7.26 -3.84 -1.34
CA ILE A 76 -6.66 -3.60 -0.02
C ILE A 76 -5.49 -2.64 -0.21
N ILE A 77 -5.59 -1.46 0.38
CA ILE A 77 -4.53 -0.43 0.39
C ILE A 77 -3.91 -0.44 1.78
N ASP A 78 -2.69 -0.96 1.86
CA ASP A 78 -1.94 -0.98 3.11
C ASP A 78 -0.98 0.21 3.20
N GLU A 79 -0.74 0.68 4.43
CA GLU A 79 0.17 1.79 4.74
C GLU A 79 -0.18 3.09 3.96
N VAL A 80 -1.47 3.43 3.87
CA VAL A 80 -1.93 4.61 3.10
C VAL A 80 -1.24 5.92 3.52
N GLN A 81 -0.75 6.03 4.76
CA GLN A 81 -0.01 7.19 5.23
C GLN A 81 1.36 7.38 4.57
N SER A 82 1.87 6.34 3.86
CA SER A 82 3.12 6.46 3.09
C SER A 82 2.97 7.28 1.80
N VAL A 83 1.74 7.54 1.40
CA VAL A 83 1.42 8.39 0.25
C VAL A 83 1.71 9.85 0.60
N ASP A 84 2.19 10.64 -0.37
CA ASP A 84 2.38 12.07 -0.19
C ASP A 84 1.06 12.75 0.23
N ALA A 85 1.11 13.56 1.27
CA ALA A 85 -0.06 14.25 1.81
C ALA A 85 -0.77 15.14 0.78
N GLY A 86 -0.03 15.68 -0.19
CA GLY A 86 -0.60 16.45 -1.30
C GLY A 86 -1.48 15.62 -2.24
N LEU A 87 -1.37 14.30 -2.20
CA LEU A 87 -2.17 13.39 -3.02
C LEU A 87 -3.39 12.80 -2.28
N TYR A 88 -3.56 13.04 -0.98
CA TYR A 88 -4.62 12.42 -0.19
C TYR A 88 -6.02 12.68 -0.75
N GLU A 89 -6.33 13.89 -1.15
CA GLU A 89 -7.64 14.23 -1.74
C GLU A 89 -7.86 13.51 -3.07
N TYR A 90 -6.81 13.37 -3.88
CA TYR A 90 -6.88 12.62 -5.12
C TYR A 90 -7.13 11.12 -4.86
N VAL A 91 -6.43 10.55 -3.88
CA VAL A 91 -6.61 9.15 -3.46
C VAL A 91 -8.02 8.92 -2.92
N LYS A 92 -8.51 9.83 -2.08
CA LYS A 92 -9.89 9.80 -1.57
C LYS A 92 -10.89 9.81 -2.72
N TRP A 93 -10.75 10.77 -3.64
CA TRP A 93 -11.58 10.86 -4.83
C TRP A 93 -11.57 9.55 -5.62
N PHE A 94 -10.40 8.99 -5.86
CA PHE A 94 -10.23 7.73 -6.57
C PHE A 94 -10.97 6.57 -5.89
N ILE A 95 -10.76 6.38 -4.60
CA ILE A 95 -11.40 5.32 -3.81
C ILE A 95 -12.93 5.43 -3.91
N LEU A 96 -13.48 6.63 -3.74
CA LEU A 96 -14.91 6.86 -3.82
C LEU A 96 -15.47 6.56 -5.23
N HIS A 97 -14.68 6.82 -6.28
CA HIS A 97 -15.08 6.49 -7.66
C HIS A 97 -15.03 4.99 -7.95
N LEU A 98 -14.01 4.28 -7.45
CA LEU A 98 -13.94 2.82 -7.54
C LEU A 98 -15.17 2.16 -6.90
N THR A 99 -15.56 2.59 -5.72
CA THR A 99 -16.72 2.05 -5.03
C THR A 99 -18.03 2.40 -5.72
N LYS A 100 -18.19 3.66 -6.11
CA LYS A 100 -19.46 4.17 -6.68
C LYS A 100 -19.72 3.68 -8.09
N TYR A 101 -18.72 3.69 -8.97
CA TYR A 101 -18.91 3.43 -10.39
C TYR A 101 -18.46 2.04 -10.83
N LEU A 102 -17.48 1.45 -10.16
CA LEU A 102 -17.00 0.11 -10.49
C LEU A 102 -17.57 -0.97 -9.56
N GLY A 103 -18.27 -0.58 -8.49
CA GLY A 103 -18.86 -1.52 -7.53
C GLY A 103 -17.81 -2.30 -6.74
N SER A 104 -16.61 -1.74 -6.58
CA SER A 104 -15.50 -2.37 -5.85
C SER A 104 -15.59 -2.10 -4.36
N TYR A 105 -15.03 -2.97 -3.55
CA TYR A 105 -14.85 -2.75 -2.12
C TYR A 105 -13.41 -2.32 -1.86
N VAL A 106 -13.21 -1.22 -1.14
CA VAL A 106 -11.87 -0.74 -0.81
C VAL A 106 -11.67 -0.78 0.70
N ILE A 107 -10.64 -1.47 1.14
CA ILE A 107 -10.21 -1.57 2.53
C ILE A 107 -8.91 -0.78 2.65
N ILE A 108 -8.87 0.16 3.58
CA ILE A 108 -7.69 0.99 3.86
C ILE A 108 -7.11 0.57 5.21
N SER A 109 -5.83 0.26 5.23
CA SER A 109 -5.07 -0.05 6.44
C SER A 109 -3.99 1.00 6.67
N SER A 110 -3.81 1.40 7.92
CA SER A 110 -2.80 2.39 8.31
C SER A 110 -2.54 2.37 9.80
N ALA A 111 -1.29 2.50 10.20
CA ALA A 111 -0.94 2.71 11.61
C ALA A 111 -1.39 4.10 12.10
N THR A 112 -1.39 5.09 11.22
CA THR A 112 -1.81 6.47 11.49
C THR A 112 -2.74 6.93 10.37
N MET A 113 -4.06 6.72 10.56
CA MET A 113 -5.05 7.05 9.54
C MET A 113 -5.13 8.56 9.31
N PRO A 114 -4.86 9.06 8.09
CA PRO A 114 -5.04 10.45 7.73
C PRO A 114 -6.51 10.90 7.90
N ASP A 115 -6.73 12.14 8.33
CA ASP A 115 -8.07 12.65 8.66
C ASP A 115 -9.03 12.65 7.46
N CYS A 116 -8.52 12.80 6.24
CA CYS A 116 -9.34 12.76 5.01
C CYS A 116 -10.06 11.41 4.81
N PHE A 117 -9.56 10.32 5.42
CA PHE A 117 -10.17 8.98 5.37
C PHE A 117 -11.04 8.65 6.61
N ARG A 118 -11.37 9.65 7.43
CA ARG A 118 -12.24 9.50 8.63
C ARG A 118 -13.63 10.11 8.46
N GLY A 119 -13.98 10.56 7.25
CA GLY A 119 -15.31 11.13 6.95
C GLY A 119 -16.42 10.08 6.96
N ASP A 120 -17.66 10.54 6.90
CA ASP A 120 -18.87 9.71 6.89
C ASP A 120 -18.94 8.74 5.70
N GLU A 121 -18.12 8.96 4.68
CA GLU A 121 -18.00 8.09 3.51
C GLU A 121 -17.23 6.78 3.80
N PHE A 122 -16.54 6.71 4.96
CA PHE A 122 -15.74 5.56 5.36
C PHE A 122 -16.32 4.88 6.60
N ILE A 123 -16.33 3.57 6.58
CA ILE A 123 -16.80 2.75 7.71
C ILE A 123 -15.58 2.22 8.44
N SER A 124 -15.48 2.50 9.75
CA SER A 124 -14.44 1.90 10.57
C SER A 124 -14.74 0.40 10.77
N LEU A 125 -13.79 -0.45 10.36
CA LEU A 125 -13.84 -1.89 10.64
C LEU A 125 -13.38 -2.21 12.08
N ILE A 126 -12.79 -1.24 12.75
CA ILE A 126 -12.37 -1.34 14.15
C ILE A 126 -13.57 -0.96 15.01
N GLY A 127 -14.13 -1.92 15.73
CA GLY A 127 -15.32 -1.72 16.54
C GLY A 127 -15.08 -0.77 17.73
N ASP A 128 -14.42 -1.26 18.77
CA ASP A 128 -14.10 -0.46 19.96
C ASP A 128 -12.62 -0.06 19.95
N GLN A 129 -12.35 1.24 19.77
CA GLN A 129 -11.00 1.79 19.82
C GLN A 129 -10.32 1.51 21.17
N ASN A 130 -11.08 1.50 22.27
CA ASN A 130 -10.52 1.22 23.60
C ASN A 130 -10.03 -0.22 23.72
N ALA A 131 -10.69 -1.18 23.08
CA ALA A 131 -10.26 -2.57 23.10
C ALA A 131 -8.91 -2.79 22.39
N ILE A 132 -8.58 -1.92 21.43
CA ILE A 132 -7.29 -1.93 20.73
C ILE A 132 -6.23 -1.18 21.54
N ASP A 133 -6.58 -0.01 22.08
CA ASP A 133 -5.65 0.84 22.80
C ASP A 133 -5.18 0.22 24.13
N GLU A 134 -6.02 -0.58 24.79
CA GLU A 134 -5.70 -1.17 26.08
C GLU A 134 -4.45 -2.07 26.06
N PRO A 135 -4.27 -3.03 25.11
CA PRO A 135 -3.04 -3.81 24.99
C PRO A 135 -1.81 -2.93 24.75
N PHE A 136 -1.93 -1.88 23.93
CA PHE A 136 -0.82 -0.98 23.62
C PHE A 136 -0.43 -0.12 24.82
N ARG A 137 -1.39 0.37 25.60
CA ARG A 137 -1.12 1.09 26.87
C ARG A 137 -0.38 0.23 27.89
N LYS A 138 -0.67 -1.07 27.94
CA LYS A 138 0.01 -2.02 28.83
C LYS A 138 1.45 -2.32 28.40
N LEU A 139 1.79 -2.17 27.13
CA LEU A 139 3.13 -2.48 26.62
C LEU A 139 4.23 -1.52 27.10
N ASN A 140 3.87 -0.33 27.55
CA ASN A 140 4.75 0.67 28.19
C ASN A 140 6.18 0.77 27.60
N ARG A 141 6.27 0.67 26.24
CA ARG A 141 7.54 0.57 25.50
C ARG A 141 8.28 1.90 25.41
N TYR A 142 7.59 3.03 25.65
CA TYR A 142 8.15 4.36 25.49
C TYR A 142 7.83 5.23 26.68
N LYS A 143 8.84 5.92 27.22
CA LYS A 143 8.64 7.05 28.10
C LYS A 143 8.59 8.33 27.28
N ILE A 144 7.42 8.94 27.20
CA ILE A 144 7.27 10.26 26.58
C ILE A 144 7.58 11.30 27.63
N TYR A 145 8.64 12.07 27.41
CA TYR A 145 8.97 13.23 28.24
C TYR A 145 8.22 14.45 27.69
N LYS A 146 7.92 15.40 28.58
CA LYS A 146 7.31 16.68 28.14
C LYS A 146 8.22 17.33 27.09
N PRO A 147 7.65 17.91 26.03
CA PRO A 147 8.44 18.65 25.05
C PRO A 147 9.17 19.79 25.76
N ILE A 148 10.45 19.93 25.47
CA ILE A 148 11.29 21.03 25.95
C ILE A 148 11.41 21.99 24.77
N GLU A 149 10.99 23.24 24.95
CA GLU A 149 11.28 24.29 23.98
C GLU A 149 12.78 24.57 24.01
N CYS A 150 13.47 24.22 22.96
CA CYS A 150 14.91 24.45 22.80
C CYS A 150 15.25 24.76 21.34
N ASN A 151 16.34 25.50 21.15
CA ASN A 151 16.89 25.67 19.82
C ASN A 151 17.69 24.41 19.39
N PHE A 152 18.10 24.34 18.13
CA PHE A 152 18.76 23.17 17.57
C PHE A 152 20.06 22.79 18.32
N ASP A 153 20.86 23.75 18.75
CA ASP A 153 22.14 23.51 19.46
C ASP A 153 21.90 22.95 20.86
N GLN A 154 20.89 23.47 21.55
CA GLN A 154 20.45 22.96 22.85
C GLN A 154 19.91 21.54 22.72
N PHE A 155 19.11 21.26 21.69
CA PHE A 155 18.59 19.93 21.40
C PHE A 155 19.72 18.92 21.15
N THR A 156 20.69 19.29 20.31
CA THR A 156 21.85 18.44 20.01
C THR A 156 22.65 18.12 21.27
N SER A 157 22.90 19.14 22.11
CA SER A 157 23.60 18.98 23.39
C SER A 157 22.84 18.06 24.34
N TYR A 158 21.52 18.20 24.43
CA TYR A 158 20.65 17.36 25.23
C TYR A 158 20.68 15.89 24.78
N VAL A 159 20.55 15.65 23.46
CA VAL A 159 20.59 14.29 22.89
C VAL A 159 21.95 13.64 23.16
N MET A 160 23.05 14.38 22.98
CA MET A 160 24.40 13.86 23.25
C MET A 160 24.63 13.50 24.72
N GLN A 161 24.06 14.28 25.66
CA GLN A 161 24.11 13.96 27.08
C GLN A 161 23.28 12.70 27.42
N PHE A 162 22.13 12.55 26.74
CA PHE A 162 21.26 11.38 26.96
C PHE A 162 21.93 10.09 26.45
N ILE A 163 22.54 10.13 25.26
CA ILE A 163 23.25 8.98 24.67
C ILE A 163 24.44 8.57 25.55
N LYS A 164 25.20 9.53 26.12
CA LYS A 164 26.36 9.26 27.01
C LYS A 164 25.96 8.66 28.37
N LYS A 165 24.71 8.77 28.80
CA LYS A 165 24.20 8.24 30.09
C LYS A 165 23.58 6.85 29.95
N GLN A 166 23.47 6.31 28.75
CA GLN A 166 23.04 4.93 28.54
C GLN A 166 24.27 4.01 28.67
N PRO A 167 24.23 2.96 29.54
CA PRO A 167 25.33 2.02 29.69
C PRO A 167 25.56 1.15 28.47
#